data_d72065fbb985d1351a451e50dc0a5f12
#
_entry.id   d72065fbb985d1351a451e50dc0a5f12
#
_cell.length_a   1.000
_cell.length_b   1.000
_cell.length_c   1.000
_cell.angle_alpha   90.00
_cell.angle_beta   90.00
_cell.angle_gamma   90.00
#
_symmetry.space_group_name_H-M   'P 1'
#
loop_
_entity.id
_entity.type
_entity.pdbx_description
1 polymer ?
#
loop_
_entity_poly.entity_id
_entity_poly.type
_entity_poly.pdbx_seq_one_letter_code
_entity_poly.pdbx_strand_id
1 'polypeptide(L)'
;MQNPIFPLSEGDLHCGIALEVSAFRASGLQEDVVVTDISRDGCQLRTSASFDVGEIITLHHDVLGKLAAEVRWASTGRVGLQFLRSL
;
A
#
# COMPACT_ATOMS: atom_id res chain seq x y z
N MET A 1 -11.53 15.71 -1.50
CA MET A 1 -10.57 15.85 -0.39
C MET A 1 -9.37 14.98 -0.63
N GLN A 2 -8.23 15.53 -0.39
CA GLN A 2 -7.00 14.81 -0.63
C GLN A 2 -6.63 13.92 0.52
N ASN A 3 -6.01 12.83 0.18
CA ASN A 3 -5.42 11.94 1.14
C ASN A 3 -4.22 12.66 1.77
N PRO A 4 -4.21 12.84 3.09
CA PRO A 4 -3.12 13.56 3.74
C PRO A 4 -1.79 12.84 3.69
N ILE A 5 -1.78 11.53 3.43
CA ILE A 5 -0.55 10.76 3.39
C ILE A 5 0.06 10.82 2.00
N PHE A 6 -0.78 10.71 1.01
CA PHE A 6 -0.35 10.80 -0.36
C PHE A 6 -1.15 11.90 -1.00
N PRO A 7 -0.70 13.13 -0.87
CA PRO A 7 -1.43 14.19 -1.52
C PRO A 7 -1.23 14.04 -3.01
N LEU A 8 -2.02 13.17 -3.59
CA LEU A 8 -1.93 12.86 -5.00
C LEU A 8 -2.27 14.10 -5.78
N SER A 9 -1.35 15.03 -5.74
CA SER A 9 -1.50 16.29 -6.39
C SER A 9 -1.34 16.10 -7.88
N GLU A 10 -1.65 17.14 -8.62
CA GLU A 10 -1.51 17.05 -10.06
C GLU A 10 -0.11 16.74 -10.50
N GLY A 11 0.87 17.02 -9.67
CA GLY A 11 2.24 16.76 -10.04
C GLY A 11 2.64 15.31 -9.89
N ASP A 12 1.86 14.53 -9.18
CA ASP A 12 2.21 13.15 -8.90
C ASP A 12 1.72 12.24 -10.00
N LEU A 13 2.59 11.35 -10.39
CA LEU A 13 2.19 10.28 -11.27
C LEU A 13 1.57 9.18 -10.46
N HIS A 14 0.31 8.97 -10.64
CA HIS A 14 -0.33 7.81 -10.12
C HIS A 14 -1.41 7.39 -11.08
N CYS A 15 -1.70 6.12 -11.08
CA CYS A 15 -2.73 5.58 -11.93
C CYS A 15 -3.68 4.79 -11.07
N GLY A 16 -4.95 4.86 -11.42
CA GLY A 16 -5.89 3.89 -10.89
C GLY A 16 -5.55 2.55 -11.49
N ILE A 17 -5.23 1.59 -10.64
CA ILE A 17 -4.85 0.26 -11.08
C ILE A 17 -5.60 -0.76 -10.23
N ALA A 18 -5.48 -2.01 -10.60
CA ALA A 18 -5.98 -3.11 -9.80
C ALA A 18 -4.94 -4.21 -9.90
N LEU A 19 -3.97 -4.17 -8.99
CA LEU A 19 -2.86 -5.10 -9.03
C LEU A 19 -2.92 -5.98 -7.79
N GLU A 20 -3.07 -7.28 -8.01
CA GLU A 20 -3.11 -8.23 -6.91
C GLU A 20 -1.70 -8.51 -6.44
N VAL A 21 -1.48 -8.33 -5.14
CA VAL A 21 -0.19 -8.58 -4.53
C VAL A 21 -0.39 -9.31 -3.21
N SER A 22 0.67 -9.90 -2.72
CA SER A 22 0.68 -10.48 -1.38
C SER A 22 1.27 -9.48 -0.41
N ALA A 23 0.64 -9.34 0.74
CA ALA A 23 1.16 -8.49 1.81
C ALA A 23 1.57 -9.40 2.96
N PHE A 24 2.83 -9.37 3.33
CA PHE A 24 3.37 -10.16 4.43
C PHE A 24 3.51 -9.29 5.65
N ARG A 25 2.86 -9.70 6.72
CA ARG A 25 2.91 -8.98 7.99
C ARG A 25 4.15 -9.42 8.77
N ALA A 26 4.51 -8.62 9.78
CA ALA A 26 5.65 -8.95 10.63
C ALA A 26 5.48 -10.30 11.31
N SER A 27 4.25 -10.69 11.58
CA SER A 27 3.95 -11.99 12.18
C SER A 27 4.18 -13.17 11.24
N GLY A 28 4.39 -12.89 9.96
CA GLY A 28 4.49 -13.92 8.94
C GLY A 28 3.19 -14.24 8.23
N LEU A 29 2.08 -13.66 8.69
CA LEU A 29 0.80 -13.86 8.02
C LEU A 29 0.83 -13.19 6.66
N GLN A 30 0.23 -13.85 5.68
CA GLN A 30 0.10 -13.35 4.33
C GLN A 30 -1.33 -12.98 4.07
N GLU A 31 -1.53 -11.78 3.52
CA GLU A 31 -2.83 -11.32 3.10
C GLU A 31 -2.80 -11.04 1.61
N ASP A 32 -3.86 -11.43 0.92
CA ASP A 32 -3.99 -11.07 -0.49
C ASP A 32 -4.72 -9.75 -0.57
N VAL A 33 -4.10 -8.79 -1.22
CA VAL A 33 -4.62 -7.42 -1.29
C VAL A 33 -4.55 -6.92 -2.72
N VAL A 34 -5.26 -5.84 -2.98
CA VAL A 34 -5.28 -5.22 -4.31
C VAL A 34 -4.74 -3.81 -4.18
N VAL A 35 -3.69 -3.51 -4.93
CA VAL A 35 -3.17 -2.15 -5.03
C VAL A 35 -4.06 -1.39 -6.00
N THR A 36 -4.65 -0.30 -5.55
CA THR A 36 -5.59 0.47 -6.37
C THR A 36 -5.02 1.79 -6.85
N ASP A 37 -4.08 2.36 -6.11
CA ASP A 37 -3.40 3.58 -6.49
C ASP A 37 -1.95 3.45 -6.10
N ILE A 38 -1.08 3.97 -6.93
CA ILE A 38 0.35 3.90 -6.64
C ILE A 38 1.00 5.22 -7.05
N SER A 39 1.93 5.66 -6.22
CA SER A 39 2.78 6.80 -6.51
C SER A 39 4.20 6.41 -6.14
N ARG A 40 5.12 7.35 -6.32
CA ARG A 40 6.52 7.08 -6.00
C ARG A 40 6.73 6.80 -4.52
N ASP A 41 5.92 7.40 -3.66
CA ASP A 41 6.13 7.33 -2.21
C ASP A 41 5.26 6.31 -1.51
N GLY A 42 4.25 5.79 -2.17
CA GLY A 42 3.38 4.84 -1.52
C GLY A 42 2.23 4.38 -2.39
N CYS A 43 1.29 3.70 -1.76
CA CYS A 43 0.14 3.18 -2.49
C CYS A 43 -1.05 3.04 -1.56
N GLN A 44 -2.20 2.80 -2.17
CA GLN A 44 -3.41 2.43 -1.44
C GLN A 44 -3.77 1.01 -1.79
N LEU A 45 -4.24 0.29 -0.78
CA LEU A 45 -4.68 -1.09 -0.93
C LEU A 45 -6.17 -1.18 -0.68
N ARG A 46 -6.80 -2.10 -1.37
CA ARG A 46 -8.12 -2.57 -1.01
C ARG A 46 -7.97 -3.95 -0.40
N THR A 47 -8.54 -4.14 0.78
CA THR A 47 -8.39 -5.38 1.51
C THR A 47 -9.53 -5.52 2.51
N SER A 48 -9.90 -6.77 2.81
CA SER A 48 -10.83 -7.05 3.89
C SER A 48 -10.11 -7.29 5.21
N ALA A 49 -8.79 -7.38 5.20
CA ALA A 49 -8.02 -7.57 6.41
C ALA A 49 -7.84 -6.25 7.16
N SER A 50 -7.65 -6.35 8.46
CA SER A 50 -7.40 -5.19 9.30
C SER A 50 -5.90 -5.01 9.47
N PHE A 51 -5.45 -3.80 9.28
CA PHE A 51 -4.03 -3.44 9.48
C PHE A 51 -3.96 -2.30 10.48
N ASP A 52 -2.88 -2.30 11.25
CA ASP A 52 -2.66 -1.27 12.27
C ASP A 52 -1.78 -0.17 11.72
N VAL A 53 -2.10 1.08 12.07
CA VAL A 53 -1.24 2.20 11.71
C VAL A 53 0.13 2.01 12.35
N GLY A 54 1.18 2.18 11.55
CA GLY A 54 2.55 1.96 12.00
C GLY A 54 3.07 0.57 11.71
N GLU A 55 2.20 -0.33 11.30
CA GLU A 55 2.63 -1.69 10.98
C GLU A 55 3.50 -1.69 9.73
N ILE A 56 4.58 -2.46 9.76
CA ILE A 56 5.46 -2.62 8.61
C ILE A 56 5.08 -3.90 7.90
N ILE A 57 4.78 -3.79 6.63
CA ILE A 57 4.45 -4.95 5.81
C ILE A 57 5.34 -4.99 4.59
N THR A 58 5.47 -6.17 4.01
CA THR A 58 6.21 -6.34 2.76
C THR A 58 5.24 -6.74 1.68
N LEU A 59 5.15 -5.94 0.65
CA LEU A 59 4.37 -6.27 -0.52
C LEU A 59 5.21 -7.11 -1.45
N HIS A 60 4.62 -8.14 -2.03
CA HIS A 60 5.31 -9.02 -2.93
C HIS A 60 4.49 -9.25 -4.18
N HIS A 61 5.10 -9.02 -5.32
CA HIS A 61 4.51 -9.29 -6.62
C HIS A 61 5.51 -10.12 -7.42
N ASP A 62 5.00 -11.12 -8.14
CA ASP A 62 5.84 -12.10 -8.83
C ASP A 62 6.85 -11.44 -9.78
N VAL A 63 6.44 -10.39 -10.45
CA VAL A 63 7.28 -9.72 -11.42
C VAL A 63 8.02 -8.55 -10.80
N LEU A 64 7.32 -7.76 -9.97
CA LEU A 64 7.88 -6.51 -9.45
C LEU A 64 8.75 -6.70 -8.22
N GLY A 65 8.66 -7.87 -7.58
CA GLY A 65 9.51 -8.16 -6.44
C GLY A 65 8.89 -7.69 -5.13
N LYS A 66 9.75 -7.40 -4.16
CA LYS A 66 9.35 -7.10 -2.79
C LYS A 66 9.57 -5.63 -2.48
N LEU A 67 8.65 -5.07 -1.69
CA LEU A 67 8.73 -3.67 -1.32
C LEU A 67 8.16 -3.50 0.08
N ALA A 68 8.99 -3.00 1.01
CA ALA A 68 8.56 -2.78 2.37
C ALA A 68 7.84 -1.45 2.48
N ALA A 69 6.81 -1.42 3.31
CA ALA A 69 5.99 -0.23 3.47
C ALA A 69 5.43 -0.16 4.88
N GLU A 70 5.09 1.05 5.29
CA GLU A 70 4.49 1.29 6.59
C GLU A 70 3.05 1.72 6.41
N VAL A 71 2.16 1.17 7.23
CA VAL A 71 0.75 1.56 7.23
C VAL A 71 0.63 2.94 7.85
N ARG A 72 0.13 3.90 7.08
CA ARG A 72 -0.01 5.27 7.55
C ARG A 72 -1.44 5.60 7.92
N TRP A 73 -2.40 4.98 7.30
CA TRP A 73 -3.79 5.08 7.70
C TRP A 73 -4.52 3.81 7.28
N ALA A 74 -5.61 3.53 7.98
CA ALA A 74 -6.43 2.37 7.68
C ALA A 74 -7.88 2.73 7.95
N SER A 75 -8.74 2.29 7.07
CA SER A 75 -10.18 2.42 7.23
C SER A 75 -10.82 1.14 6.72
N THR A 76 -12.14 1.08 6.81
CA THR A 76 -12.83 -0.13 6.36
C THR A 76 -12.56 -0.36 4.87
N GLY A 77 -11.94 -1.48 4.57
CA GLY A 77 -11.71 -1.88 3.19
C GLY A 77 -10.54 -1.23 2.51
N ARG A 78 -9.87 -0.26 3.14
CA ARG A 78 -8.78 0.47 2.50
C ARG A 78 -7.65 0.75 3.47
N VAL A 79 -6.44 0.74 2.94
CA VAL A 79 -5.23 0.98 3.72
C VAL A 79 -4.30 1.84 2.87
N GLY A 80 -3.72 2.85 3.49
CA GLY A 80 -2.71 3.69 2.84
C GLY A 80 -1.33 3.34 3.36
N LEU A 81 -0.41 3.13 2.43
CA LEU A 81 0.95 2.71 2.73
C LEU A 81 1.94 3.74 2.23
N GLN A 82 2.98 3.94 3.00
CA GLN A 82 4.14 4.70 2.58
C GLN A 82 5.29 3.73 2.40
N PHE A 83 5.94 3.76 1.24
CA PHE A 83 7.10 2.91 1.01
C PHE A 83 8.25 3.36 1.90
N LEU A 84 9.00 2.40 2.42
CA LEU A 84 10.18 2.72 3.22
C LEU A 84 11.31 3.21 2.33
N ARG A 85 11.16 3.03 1.04
CA ARG A 85 12.13 3.44 0.05
C ARG A 85 11.35 3.86 -1.19
N SER A 86 11.69 5.00 -1.78
CA SER A 86 11.00 5.47 -2.97
C SER A 86 11.17 4.52 -4.13
N LEU A 87 10.17 4.49 -4.95
CA LEU A 87 10.24 3.73 -6.19
C LEU A 87 11.17 4.38 -7.21
#